data_ec948748fc7518077f031608c3cde71c
#
_entry.id   ec948748fc7518077f031608c3cde71c
#
_cell.length_a   1.000
_cell.length_b   1.000
_cell.length_c   1.000
_cell.angle_alpha   90.00
_cell.angle_beta   90.00
_cell.angle_gamma   90.00
#
_symmetry.space_group_name_H-M   'P 1'
#
loop_
_entity.id
_entity.type
_entity.pdbx_description
1 polymer ?
#
loop_
_entity_poly.entity_id
_entity_poly.type
_entity_poly.pdbx_seq_one_letter_code
_entity_poly.pdbx_strand_id
1 'polypeptide(L)'
;MDNNLRYLQLLAKDYPNTMAVFKEIINLKAILALPKGTEYFISDLHGEHEAFIHMVRSASGVIHAKIEELYGRVLCEEERDSLAALIYNPQAEIARRKKSEEDMSVYYRNVIFRLIEVCRSVSTKYTRSKVRKRLPQYYDYIMDELLHADDEANRAYYYSEIINSVISLGIADTFISELADSISRLAVDHLHIIGDIFDRGAHPDDIMDFLIEFHDVDFQWGNHDVVWMGAAAGNIACIANVLRMNISYNNFDMLEIGYGINLRPLTTFAERFYGNDPCEYFKPKVFDENKYDPVGALTAARMNKAIAICQFKAEGQMIMAHPEYNMEERLLLDKIDYENGTIAIDGKTYELRDKNFPTIDPQNPYEFTEDEKDLLRRLRASFEQSEKLQRHIRFLFSHGALYKAYNNGCVPMTENGEFEEVTIFGKTLKGKELFDYLDEQVRAAYFTPENADGKEDATNLMWYLWLGSKSPLFGKDKMTTLE
;
A
#
# COMPACT_ATOMS: atom_id res chain seq x y z
N MET A 1 38.56 -9.22 14.22
CA MET A 1 38.30 -10.57 13.70
C MET A 1 37.84 -10.43 12.27
N ASP A 2 38.39 -11.23 11.39
CA ASP A 2 38.03 -11.24 9.97
C ASP A 2 36.51 -11.54 9.84
N ASN A 3 35.77 -10.68 9.17
CA ASN A 3 34.31 -10.84 8.96
C ASN A 3 33.97 -12.19 8.30
N ASN A 4 34.87 -12.69 7.43
CA ASN A 4 34.76 -14.00 6.81
C ASN A 4 34.82 -15.15 7.83
N LEU A 5 35.70 -15.07 8.82
CA LEU A 5 35.82 -16.12 9.84
C LEU A 5 34.55 -16.18 10.71
N ARG A 6 34.02 -15.04 11.07
CA ARG A 6 32.77 -14.97 11.84
C ARG A 6 31.58 -15.52 11.06
N TYR A 7 31.51 -15.20 9.77
CA TYR A 7 30.49 -15.75 8.87
C TYR A 7 30.57 -17.28 8.75
N LEU A 8 31.77 -17.82 8.55
CA LEU A 8 31.98 -19.26 8.50
C LEU A 8 31.66 -19.96 9.83
N GLN A 9 31.92 -19.31 10.96
CA GLN A 9 31.56 -19.84 12.28
C GLN A 9 30.03 -19.87 12.47
N LEU A 10 29.27 -18.92 11.91
CA LEU A 10 27.80 -18.94 11.92
C LEU A 10 27.28 -20.07 11.03
N LEU A 11 27.81 -20.22 9.81
CA LEU A 11 27.43 -21.30 8.91
C LEU A 11 27.73 -22.69 9.49
N ALA A 12 28.82 -22.84 10.25
CA ALA A 12 29.17 -24.10 10.87
C ALA A 12 28.17 -24.59 11.94
N LYS A 13 27.29 -23.70 12.45
CA LYS A 13 26.19 -24.10 13.34
C LYS A 13 25.12 -24.88 12.60
N ASP A 14 24.79 -24.46 11.38
CA ASP A 14 23.76 -25.09 10.57
C ASP A 14 24.33 -26.26 9.75
N TYR A 15 25.61 -26.18 9.39
CA TYR A 15 26.33 -27.18 8.58
C TYR A 15 27.57 -27.74 9.33
N PRO A 16 27.36 -28.53 10.39
CA PRO A 16 28.44 -28.94 11.30
C PRO A 16 29.44 -29.92 10.71
N ASN A 17 29.16 -30.50 9.54
CA ASN A 17 30.05 -31.46 8.86
C ASN A 17 29.82 -31.47 7.34
N THR A 18 30.74 -32.06 6.61
CA THR A 18 30.74 -32.13 5.14
C THR A 18 29.46 -32.78 4.57
N MET A 19 28.88 -33.76 5.26
CA MET A 19 27.68 -34.44 4.80
C MET A 19 26.45 -33.50 4.89
N ALA A 20 26.39 -32.66 5.93
CA ALA A 20 25.35 -31.63 6.03
C ALA A 20 25.46 -30.60 4.90
N VAL A 21 26.68 -30.17 4.56
CA VAL A 21 26.96 -29.30 3.41
C VAL A 21 26.54 -29.96 2.09
N PHE A 22 26.93 -31.21 1.86
CA PHE A 22 26.56 -31.93 0.62
C PHE A 22 25.03 -32.11 0.48
N LYS A 23 24.36 -32.45 1.57
CA LYS A 23 22.89 -32.53 1.60
C LYS A 23 22.27 -31.22 1.15
N GLU A 24 22.73 -30.08 1.68
CA GLU A 24 22.22 -28.77 1.32
C GLU A 24 22.54 -28.38 -0.12
N ILE A 25 23.76 -28.66 -0.61
CA ILE A 25 24.10 -28.43 -2.02
C ILE A 25 23.19 -29.22 -2.96
N ILE A 26 22.91 -30.49 -2.63
CA ILE A 26 21.99 -31.31 -3.43
C ILE A 26 20.58 -30.70 -3.42
N ASN A 27 20.10 -30.30 -2.25
CA ASN A 27 18.79 -29.65 -2.08
C ASN A 27 18.68 -28.37 -2.91
N LEU A 28 19.68 -27.48 -2.79
CA LEU A 28 19.69 -26.21 -3.53
C LEU A 28 19.80 -26.42 -5.05
N LYS A 29 20.62 -27.35 -5.51
CA LYS A 29 20.69 -27.69 -6.93
C LYS A 29 19.37 -28.25 -7.46
N ALA A 30 18.65 -29.05 -6.69
CA ALA A 30 17.35 -29.56 -7.07
C ALA A 30 16.31 -28.42 -7.13
N ILE A 31 16.34 -27.50 -6.16
CA ILE A 31 15.46 -26.32 -6.15
C ILE A 31 15.72 -25.42 -7.38
N LEU A 32 16.99 -25.20 -7.74
CA LEU A 32 17.36 -24.42 -8.93
C LEU A 32 16.90 -25.06 -10.25
N ALA A 33 16.61 -26.34 -10.26
CA ALA A 33 16.09 -27.06 -11.43
C ALA A 33 14.54 -26.99 -11.54
N LEU A 34 13.84 -26.50 -10.50
CA LEU A 34 12.39 -26.28 -10.55
C LEU A 34 12.06 -25.08 -11.46
N PRO A 35 10.84 -25.06 -12.04
CA PRO A 35 10.34 -23.87 -12.70
C PRO A 35 10.35 -22.66 -11.74
N LYS A 36 10.60 -21.47 -12.31
CA LYS A 36 10.54 -20.21 -11.54
C LYS A 36 9.13 -20.00 -10.96
N GLY A 37 9.05 -19.54 -9.73
CA GLY A 37 7.80 -19.11 -9.11
C GLY A 37 7.17 -17.94 -9.87
N THR A 38 5.89 -17.70 -9.66
CA THR A 38 5.18 -16.59 -10.26
C THR A 38 5.45 -15.33 -9.45
N GLU A 39 6.13 -14.36 -10.05
CA GLU A 39 6.26 -13.00 -9.54
C GLU A 39 5.11 -12.17 -10.10
N TYR A 40 4.42 -11.42 -9.24
CA TYR A 40 3.28 -10.59 -9.62
C TYR A 40 3.54 -9.14 -9.24
N PHE A 41 3.39 -8.24 -10.22
CA PHE A 41 3.69 -6.82 -10.09
C PHE A 41 2.37 -6.04 -10.14
N ILE A 42 2.13 -5.21 -9.13
CA ILE A 42 0.94 -4.34 -9.06
C ILE A 42 1.39 -2.94 -8.65
N SER A 43 0.87 -1.91 -9.31
CA SER A 43 1.10 -0.50 -9.01
C SER A 43 -0.22 0.23 -8.78
N ASP A 44 -0.13 1.45 -8.22
CA ASP A 44 -1.24 2.40 -8.12
C ASP A 44 -2.49 1.82 -7.43
N LEU A 45 -2.31 1.21 -6.26
CA LEU A 45 -3.40 0.57 -5.50
C LEU A 45 -4.40 1.59 -4.98
N HIS A 46 -3.91 2.74 -4.55
CA HIS A 46 -4.71 3.90 -4.14
C HIS A 46 -5.93 3.55 -3.28
N GLY A 47 -5.75 2.67 -2.28
CA GLY A 47 -6.82 2.30 -1.35
C GLY A 47 -7.99 1.51 -1.95
N GLU A 48 -7.87 1.02 -3.20
CA GLU A 48 -8.91 0.23 -3.88
C GLU A 48 -8.84 -1.25 -3.48
N HIS A 49 -9.18 -1.53 -2.22
CA HIS A 49 -9.03 -2.83 -1.58
C HIS A 49 -9.74 -3.97 -2.32
N GLU A 50 -11.02 -3.80 -2.70
CA GLU A 50 -11.78 -4.88 -3.34
C GLU A 50 -11.17 -5.29 -4.69
N ALA A 51 -10.78 -4.31 -5.51
CA ALA A 51 -10.12 -4.56 -6.78
C ALA A 51 -8.76 -5.23 -6.59
N PHE A 52 -7.98 -4.76 -5.61
CA PHE A 52 -6.69 -5.34 -5.26
C PHE A 52 -6.82 -6.80 -4.82
N ILE A 53 -7.70 -7.11 -3.87
CA ILE A 53 -7.92 -8.48 -3.40
C ILE A 53 -8.38 -9.40 -4.54
N HIS A 54 -9.27 -8.91 -5.42
CA HIS A 54 -9.70 -9.68 -6.58
C HIS A 54 -8.52 -9.99 -7.53
N MET A 55 -7.67 -9.03 -7.82
CA MET A 55 -6.48 -9.23 -8.68
C MET A 55 -5.51 -10.25 -8.08
N VAL A 56 -5.23 -10.14 -6.77
CA VAL A 56 -4.31 -11.07 -6.09
C VAL A 56 -4.92 -12.48 -6.03
N ARG A 57 -6.18 -12.62 -5.65
CA ARG A 57 -6.87 -13.93 -5.52
C ARG A 57 -7.06 -14.62 -6.86
N SER A 58 -7.28 -13.88 -7.93
CA SER A 58 -7.36 -14.43 -9.28
C SER A 58 -6.00 -14.71 -9.92
N ALA A 59 -4.92 -14.22 -9.28
CA ALA A 59 -3.57 -14.20 -9.85
C ALA A 59 -3.57 -13.68 -11.30
N SER A 60 -4.31 -12.58 -11.53
CA SER A 60 -4.47 -11.96 -12.87
C SER A 60 -4.92 -12.95 -13.96
N GLY A 61 -5.80 -13.90 -13.60
CA GLY A 61 -6.35 -14.90 -14.51
C GLY A 61 -5.55 -16.21 -14.60
N VAL A 62 -4.40 -16.34 -13.92
CA VAL A 62 -3.62 -17.59 -13.93
C VAL A 62 -4.43 -18.77 -13.39
N ILE A 63 -5.21 -18.56 -12.33
CA ILE A 63 -6.06 -19.61 -11.76
C ILE A 63 -7.12 -20.07 -12.76
N HIS A 64 -7.78 -19.13 -13.44
CA HIS A 64 -8.76 -19.48 -14.48
C HIS A 64 -8.11 -20.25 -15.63
N ALA A 65 -6.90 -19.84 -16.08
CA ALA A 65 -6.15 -20.56 -17.10
C ALA A 65 -5.80 -22.00 -16.66
N LYS A 66 -5.49 -22.21 -15.38
CA LYS A 66 -5.26 -23.56 -14.83
C LYS A 66 -6.52 -24.41 -14.75
N ILE A 67 -7.66 -23.82 -14.43
CA ILE A 67 -8.96 -24.50 -14.49
C ILE A 67 -9.30 -24.89 -15.94
N GLU A 68 -9.04 -24.01 -16.90
CA GLU A 68 -9.23 -24.30 -18.33
C GLU A 68 -8.31 -25.44 -18.80
N GLU A 69 -7.05 -25.45 -18.40
CA GLU A 69 -6.10 -26.53 -18.70
C GLU A 69 -6.59 -27.90 -18.17
N LEU A 70 -7.08 -27.93 -16.94
CA LEU A 70 -7.54 -29.16 -16.29
C LEU A 70 -8.90 -29.63 -16.79
N TYR A 71 -9.83 -28.72 -16.99
CA TYR A 71 -11.26 -29.05 -17.14
C TYR A 71 -11.91 -28.53 -18.43
N GLY A 72 -11.19 -27.87 -19.32
CA GLY A 72 -11.75 -27.28 -20.55
C GLY A 72 -12.44 -28.27 -21.48
N ARG A 73 -12.13 -29.58 -21.35
CA ARG A 73 -12.77 -30.66 -22.14
C ARG A 73 -13.84 -31.42 -21.35
N VAL A 74 -13.99 -31.18 -20.07
CA VAL A 74 -14.80 -31.98 -19.15
C VAL A 74 -15.98 -31.19 -18.60
N LEU A 75 -15.75 -29.91 -18.29
CA LEU A 75 -16.74 -29.01 -17.69
C LEU A 75 -17.21 -27.97 -18.73
N CYS A 76 -18.47 -27.56 -18.64
CA CYS A 76 -18.94 -26.41 -19.40
C CYS A 76 -18.34 -25.11 -18.85
N GLU A 77 -18.45 -24.02 -19.63
CA GLU A 77 -17.90 -22.71 -19.28
C GLU A 77 -18.45 -22.21 -17.94
N GLU A 78 -19.77 -22.31 -17.72
CA GLU A 78 -20.43 -21.90 -16.47
C GLU A 78 -19.91 -22.64 -15.24
N GLU A 79 -19.57 -23.92 -15.35
CA GLU A 79 -19.00 -24.70 -14.24
C GLU A 79 -17.55 -24.29 -13.95
N ARG A 80 -16.76 -23.99 -14.99
CA ARG A 80 -15.39 -23.49 -14.83
C ARG A 80 -15.36 -22.10 -14.21
N ASP A 81 -16.24 -21.21 -14.65
CA ASP A 81 -16.41 -19.87 -14.06
C ASP A 81 -16.87 -19.93 -12.61
N SER A 82 -17.81 -20.83 -12.30
CA SER A 82 -18.25 -21.05 -10.91
C SER A 82 -17.13 -21.60 -10.03
N LEU A 83 -16.26 -22.48 -10.56
CA LEU A 83 -15.10 -22.98 -9.82
C LEU A 83 -14.06 -21.87 -9.59
N ALA A 84 -13.82 -21.01 -10.58
CA ALA A 84 -12.96 -19.84 -10.43
C ALA A 84 -13.53 -18.85 -9.41
N ALA A 85 -14.83 -18.53 -9.52
CA ALA A 85 -15.52 -17.64 -8.57
C ALA A 85 -15.46 -18.18 -7.12
N LEU A 86 -15.53 -19.51 -6.95
CA LEU A 86 -15.38 -20.13 -5.64
C LEU A 86 -13.97 -19.94 -5.07
N ILE A 87 -12.92 -19.98 -5.89
CA ILE A 87 -11.55 -19.72 -5.42
C ILE A 87 -11.38 -18.24 -5.08
N TYR A 88 -11.98 -17.33 -5.85
CA TYR A 88 -11.84 -15.89 -5.64
C TYR A 88 -12.64 -15.39 -4.44
N ASN A 89 -13.84 -15.92 -4.22
CA ASN A 89 -14.69 -15.54 -3.09
C ASN A 89 -15.50 -16.75 -2.58
N PRO A 90 -14.85 -17.65 -1.80
CA PRO A 90 -15.46 -18.90 -1.37
C PRO A 90 -16.73 -18.69 -0.53
N GLN A 91 -16.74 -17.70 0.36
CA GLN A 91 -17.87 -17.44 1.25
C GLN A 91 -19.13 -17.05 0.46
N ALA A 92 -18.99 -16.13 -0.50
CA ALA A 92 -20.11 -15.67 -1.32
C ALA A 92 -20.66 -16.79 -2.20
N GLU A 93 -19.77 -17.57 -2.84
CA GLU A 93 -20.19 -18.66 -3.72
C GLU A 93 -20.86 -19.82 -2.97
N ILE A 94 -20.32 -20.22 -1.81
CA ILE A 94 -20.94 -21.22 -0.94
C ILE A 94 -22.32 -20.73 -0.47
N ALA A 95 -22.43 -19.48 -0.03
CA ALA A 95 -23.71 -18.91 0.40
C ALA A 95 -24.73 -18.85 -0.75
N ARG A 96 -24.29 -18.59 -1.98
CA ARG A 96 -25.12 -18.62 -3.18
C ARG A 96 -25.66 -20.03 -3.44
N ARG A 97 -24.79 -21.04 -3.38
CA ARG A 97 -25.16 -22.44 -3.60
C ARG A 97 -26.14 -22.98 -2.56
N LYS A 98 -25.93 -22.67 -1.29
CA LYS A 98 -26.84 -23.08 -0.20
C LYS A 98 -28.28 -22.56 -0.37
N LYS A 99 -28.50 -21.49 -1.15
CA LYS A 99 -29.85 -20.99 -1.44
C LYS A 99 -30.56 -21.80 -2.53
N SER A 100 -29.82 -22.49 -3.40
CA SER A 100 -30.36 -23.21 -4.56
C SER A 100 -30.36 -24.73 -4.41
N GLU A 101 -29.63 -25.29 -3.46
CA GLU A 101 -29.46 -26.71 -3.28
C GLU A 101 -29.93 -27.16 -1.88
N GLU A 102 -30.82 -28.17 -1.83
CA GLU A 102 -31.30 -28.73 -0.56
C GLU A 102 -30.26 -29.64 0.11
N ASP A 103 -29.48 -30.39 -0.69
CA ASP A 103 -28.40 -31.27 -0.21
C ASP A 103 -27.04 -30.83 -0.80
N MET A 104 -26.21 -30.25 0.04
CA MET A 104 -24.87 -29.78 -0.32
C MET A 104 -23.81 -30.91 -0.39
N SER A 105 -24.12 -32.12 0.02
CA SER A 105 -23.13 -33.22 0.18
C SER A 105 -22.46 -33.56 -1.16
N VAL A 106 -23.24 -33.66 -2.23
CA VAL A 106 -22.75 -33.98 -3.58
C VAL A 106 -21.90 -32.79 -4.10
N TYR A 107 -22.38 -31.57 -3.91
CA TYR A 107 -21.65 -30.35 -4.29
C TYR A 107 -20.30 -30.29 -3.59
N TYR A 108 -20.25 -30.41 -2.27
CA TYR A 108 -19.02 -30.38 -1.48
C TYR A 108 -18.00 -31.41 -1.93
N ARG A 109 -18.44 -32.66 -2.15
CA ARG A 109 -17.55 -33.73 -2.62
C ARG A 109 -16.91 -33.40 -3.95
N ASN A 110 -17.69 -32.96 -4.94
CA ASN A 110 -17.20 -32.61 -6.28
C ASN A 110 -16.28 -31.42 -6.24
N VAL A 111 -16.63 -30.38 -5.49
CA VAL A 111 -15.85 -29.15 -5.39
C VAL A 111 -14.53 -29.39 -4.66
N ILE A 112 -14.52 -30.09 -3.53
CA ILE A 112 -13.28 -30.41 -2.82
C ILE A 112 -12.32 -31.18 -3.74
N PHE A 113 -12.82 -32.18 -4.46
CA PHE A 113 -12.00 -32.92 -5.42
C PHE A 113 -11.40 -31.99 -6.49
N ARG A 114 -12.22 -31.14 -7.12
CA ARG A 114 -11.78 -30.21 -8.17
C ARG A 114 -10.76 -29.21 -7.64
N LEU A 115 -10.96 -28.67 -6.43
CA LEU A 115 -10.02 -27.73 -5.80
C LEU A 115 -8.69 -28.40 -5.46
N ILE A 116 -8.68 -29.66 -5.04
CA ILE A 116 -7.44 -30.44 -4.81
C ILE A 116 -6.65 -30.56 -6.12
N GLU A 117 -7.31 -30.87 -7.25
CA GLU A 117 -6.66 -30.94 -8.55
C GLU A 117 -6.07 -29.59 -8.99
N VAL A 118 -6.81 -28.49 -8.80
CA VAL A 118 -6.30 -27.15 -9.08
C VAL A 118 -5.10 -26.83 -8.16
N CYS A 119 -5.22 -27.11 -6.87
CA CYS A 119 -4.13 -26.90 -5.91
C CYS A 119 -2.87 -27.69 -6.28
N ARG A 120 -3.05 -28.96 -6.68
CA ARG A 120 -1.96 -29.80 -7.18
C ARG A 120 -1.30 -29.18 -8.42
N SER A 121 -2.08 -28.69 -9.39
CA SER A 121 -1.57 -28.06 -10.61
C SER A 121 -0.74 -26.80 -10.32
N VAL A 122 -1.22 -25.91 -9.46
CA VAL A 122 -0.47 -24.67 -9.12
C VAL A 122 0.77 -24.96 -8.24
N SER A 123 0.80 -26.09 -7.54
CA SER A 123 1.89 -26.46 -6.64
C SER A 123 3.08 -27.15 -7.33
N THR A 124 2.95 -27.56 -8.60
CA THR A 124 3.97 -28.32 -9.33
C THR A 124 5.35 -27.63 -9.45
N LYS A 125 5.38 -26.32 -9.35
CA LYS A 125 6.61 -25.50 -9.42
C LYS A 125 7.37 -25.39 -8.08
N TYR A 126 6.84 -26.01 -7.01
CA TYR A 126 7.43 -25.89 -5.67
C TYR A 126 7.90 -27.24 -5.11
N THR A 127 8.81 -27.18 -4.13
CA THR A 127 9.10 -28.35 -3.32
C THR A 127 7.94 -28.68 -2.40
N ARG A 128 7.75 -29.96 -2.07
CA ARG A 128 6.74 -30.41 -1.11
C ARG A 128 6.82 -29.64 0.22
N SER A 129 8.03 -29.40 0.72
CA SER A 129 8.23 -28.63 1.96
C SER A 129 7.72 -27.18 1.85
N LYS A 130 7.88 -26.52 0.69
CA LYS A 130 7.38 -25.17 0.46
C LYS A 130 5.85 -25.16 0.38
N VAL A 131 5.25 -26.12 -0.33
CA VAL A 131 3.78 -26.29 -0.39
C VAL A 131 3.22 -26.45 1.01
N ARG A 132 3.74 -27.42 1.79
CA ARG A 132 3.26 -27.69 3.14
C ARG A 132 3.31 -26.48 4.08
N LYS A 133 4.34 -25.65 3.98
CA LYS A 133 4.44 -24.41 4.80
C LYS A 133 3.38 -23.36 4.46
N ARG A 134 2.73 -23.47 3.30
CA ARG A 134 1.68 -22.55 2.83
C ARG A 134 0.27 -23.08 3.07
N LEU A 135 0.14 -24.34 3.48
CA LEU A 135 -1.14 -24.91 3.88
C LEU A 135 -1.54 -24.38 5.27
N PRO A 136 -2.85 -24.26 5.54
CA PRO A 136 -3.35 -23.79 6.82
C PRO A 136 -3.02 -24.76 7.94
N GLN A 137 -2.54 -24.24 9.07
CA GLN A 137 -2.00 -25.02 10.19
C GLN A 137 -2.93 -26.15 10.70
N TYR A 138 -4.25 -25.93 10.69
CA TYR A 138 -5.21 -26.92 11.18
C TYR A 138 -5.53 -28.04 10.18
N TYR A 139 -5.25 -27.81 8.89
CA TYR A 139 -5.57 -28.75 7.81
C TYR A 139 -4.33 -29.19 7.02
N ASP A 140 -3.13 -28.77 7.42
CA ASP A 140 -1.89 -29.00 6.67
C ASP A 140 -1.64 -30.47 6.38
N TYR A 141 -1.81 -31.34 7.38
CA TYR A 141 -1.66 -32.78 7.21
C TYR A 141 -2.70 -33.37 6.25
N ILE A 142 -3.99 -33.03 6.45
CA ILE A 142 -5.11 -33.56 5.64
C ILE A 142 -4.97 -33.11 4.19
N MET A 143 -4.65 -31.83 3.97
CA MET A 143 -4.45 -31.29 2.63
C MET A 143 -3.19 -31.87 1.98
N ASP A 144 -2.08 -32.03 2.70
CA ASP A 144 -0.86 -32.65 2.16
C ASP A 144 -1.11 -34.10 1.72
N GLU A 145 -1.88 -34.88 2.49
CA GLU A 145 -2.30 -36.24 2.10
C GLU A 145 -3.13 -36.22 0.80
N LEU A 146 -4.14 -35.35 0.73
CA LEU A 146 -5.01 -35.24 -0.45
C LEU A 146 -4.26 -34.73 -1.70
N LEU A 147 -3.30 -33.83 -1.54
CA LEU A 147 -2.46 -33.33 -2.66
C LEU A 147 -1.53 -34.41 -3.22
N HIS A 148 -1.13 -35.38 -2.42
CA HIS A 148 -0.23 -36.45 -2.83
C HIS A 148 -0.95 -37.80 -2.99
N ALA A 149 -2.29 -37.75 -3.14
CA ALA A 149 -3.08 -38.93 -3.44
C ALA A 149 -2.65 -39.53 -4.78
N ASP A 150 -2.17 -40.75 -4.74
CA ASP A 150 -1.91 -41.56 -5.94
C ASP A 150 -3.20 -42.30 -6.34
N ASP A 151 -3.38 -42.54 -7.64
CA ASP A 151 -4.55 -43.27 -8.20
C ASP A 151 -4.56 -44.78 -7.88
N GLU A 152 -3.79 -45.21 -6.88
CA GLU A 152 -3.81 -46.60 -6.44
C GLU A 152 -5.14 -46.95 -5.81
N ALA A 153 -5.83 -47.95 -6.36
CA ALA A 153 -7.17 -48.40 -5.93
C ALA A 153 -7.28 -48.64 -4.42
N ASN A 154 -6.20 -49.03 -3.77
CA ASN A 154 -6.15 -49.31 -2.33
C ASN A 154 -6.21 -48.05 -1.45
N ARG A 155 -5.88 -46.88 -1.97
CA ARG A 155 -5.91 -45.60 -1.25
C ARG A 155 -7.12 -44.73 -1.60
N ALA A 156 -7.81 -45.02 -2.69
CA ALA A 156 -8.99 -44.26 -3.11
C ALA A 156 -10.07 -44.22 -2.02
N TYR A 157 -10.26 -45.33 -1.29
CA TYR A 157 -11.19 -45.40 -0.17
C TYR A 157 -10.75 -44.47 0.98
N TYR A 158 -9.47 -44.48 1.32
CA TYR A 158 -8.91 -43.60 2.38
C TYR A 158 -9.15 -42.10 2.08
N TYR A 159 -8.89 -41.67 0.86
CA TYR A 159 -9.13 -40.27 0.46
C TYR A 159 -10.62 -39.92 0.44
N SER A 160 -11.46 -40.84 -0.02
CA SER A 160 -12.92 -40.67 0.04
C SER A 160 -13.41 -40.52 1.47
N GLU A 161 -12.86 -41.27 2.43
CA GLU A 161 -13.23 -41.19 3.84
C GLU A 161 -12.80 -39.89 4.48
N ILE A 162 -11.65 -39.30 4.08
CA ILE A 162 -11.26 -37.96 4.51
C ILE A 162 -12.32 -36.94 4.08
N ILE A 163 -12.69 -36.93 2.78
CA ILE A 163 -13.70 -35.99 2.25
C ILE A 163 -15.06 -36.22 2.90
N ASN A 164 -15.49 -37.44 3.05
CA ASN A 164 -16.73 -37.79 3.73
C ASN A 164 -16.74 -37.31 5.19
N SER A 165 -15.61 -37.42 5.88
CA SER A 165 -15.45 -36.93 7.26
C SER A 165 -15.55 -35.40 7.33
N VAL A 166 -14.92 -34.68 6.42
CA VAL A 166 -15.02 -33.20 6.32
C VAL A 166 -16.47 -32.76 6.15
N ILE A 167 -17.24 -33.48 5.29
CA ILE A 167 -18.65 -33.19 5.06
C ILE A 167 -19.51 -33.56 6.27
N SER A 168 -19.35 -34.76 6.83
CA SER A 168 -20.18 -35.26 7.93
C SER A 168 -19.96 -34.49 9.24
N LEU A 169 -18.77 -33.97 9.48
CA LEU A 169 -18.44 -33.10 10.60
C LEU A 169 -18.95 -31.66 10.43
N GLY A 170 -19.51 -31.30 9.27
CA GLY A 170 -20.04 -29.96 9.00
C GLY A 170 -19.00 -28.87 8.84
N ILE A 171 -17.74 -29.20 8.52
CA ILE A 171 -16.64 -28.27 8.36
C ILE A 171 -16.27 -27.99 6.89
N ALA A 172 -17.11 -28.48 5.95
CA ALA A 172 -16.82 -28.37 4.50
C ALA A 172 -16.65 -26.93 4.02
N ASP A 173 -17.45 -25.98 4.52
CA ASP A 173 -17.33 -24.56 4.14
C ASP A 173 -15.95 -23.99 4.49
N THR A 174 -15.51 -24.21 5.73
CA THR A 174 -14.20 -23.73 6.20
C THR A 174 -13.08 -24.43 5.45
N PHE A 175 -13.18 -25.75 5.23
CA PHE A 175 -12.17 -26.51 4.50
C PHE A 175 -12.02 -26.03 3.04
N ILE A 176 -13.14 -25.76 2.36
CA ILE A 176 -13.15 -25.23 0.99
C ILE A 176 -12.53 -23.82 0.96
N SER A 177 -12.88 -22.95 1.92
CA SER A 177 -12.31 -21.61 2.01
C SER A 177 -10.80 -21.64 2.20
N GLU A 178 -10.31 -22.48 3.11
CA GLU A 178 -8.87 -22.62 3.37
C GLU A 178 -8.12 -23.24 2.18
N LEU A 179 -8.75 -24.15 1.45
CA LEU A 179 -8.18 -24.74 0.24
C LEU A 179 -8.13 -23.72 -0.90
N ALA A 180 -9.15 -22.89 -1.07
CA ALA A 180 -9.19 -21.79 -2.02
C ALA A 180 -8.10 -20.74 -1.72
N ASP A 181 -7.95 -20.36 -0.46
CA ASP A 181 -6.87 -19.44 -0.03
C ASP A 181 -5.49 -20.06 -0.26
N SER A 182 -5.31 -21.36 -0.04
CA SER A 182 -4.07 -22.08 -0.35
C SER A 182 -3.73 -22.07 -1.84
N ILE A 183 -4.73 -22.24 -2.72
CA ILE A 183 -4.56 -22.14 -4.17
C ILE A 183 -4.07 -20.73 -4.55
N SER A 184 -4.70 -19.69 -4.03
CA SER A 184 -4.32 -18.30 -4.30
C SER A 184 -2.89 -17.99 -3.81
N ARG A 185 -2.53 -18.43 -2.61
CA ARG A 185 -1.16 -18.28 -2.05
C ARG A 185 -0.09 -19.05 -2.81
N LEU A 186 -0.44 -20.17 -3.45
CA LEU A 186 0.46 -20.97 -4.27
C LEU A 186 0.50 -20.49 -5.72
N ALA A 187 -0.53 -19.79 -6.19
CA ALA A 187 -0.55 -19.23 -7.53
C ALA A 187 0.44 -18.06 -7.68
N VAL A 188 0.56 -17.21 -6.67
CA VAL A 188 1.51 -16.09 -6.61
C VAL A 188 2.60 -16.41 -5.59
N ASP A 189 3.85 -16.53 -6.03
CA ASP A 189 4.99 -16.84 -5.18
C ASP A 189 5.52 -15.60 -4.47
N HIS A 190 5.69 -14.52 -5.21
CA HIS A 190 6.17 -13.24 -4.72
C HIS A 190 5.33 -12.10 -5.29
N LEU A 191 4.96 -11.16 -4.45
CA LEU A 191 4.18 -10.00 -4.79
C LEU A 191 5.04 -8.74 -4.69
N HIS A 192 5.18 -8.03 -5.82
CA HIS A 192 5.89 -6.76 -5.91
C HIS A 192 4.88 -5.61 -5.99
N ILE A 193 4.84 -4.78 -4.96
CA ILE A 193 4.02 -3.56 -4.95
C ILE A 193 4.89 -2.39 -5.43
N ILE A 194 4.47 -1.78 -6.54
CA ILE A 194 5.22 -0.72 -7.20
C ILE A 194 4.58 0.63 -6.89
N GLY A 195 4.51 0.95 -5.60
CA GLY A 195 4.11 2.24 -5.06
C GLY A 195 2.63 2.57 -5.13
N ASP A 196 2.33 3.71 -4.52
CA ASP A 196 1.03 4.35 -4.50
C ASP A 196 -0.09 3.48 -3.89
N ILE A 197 0.19 2.98 -2.67
CA ILE A 197 -0.78 2.21 -1.88
C ILE A 197 -1.85 3.14 -1.32
N PHE A 198 -1.45 4.33 -0.86
CA PHE A 198 -2.27 5.28 -0.16
C PHE A 198 -2.99 6.26 -1.08
N ASP A 199 -3.94 6.99 -0.47
CA ASP A 199 -4.75 8.07 -1.02
C ASP A 199 -5.77 7.65 -2.09
N ARG A 200 -6.77 8.50 -2.31
CA ARG A 200 -7.91 8.38 -3.21
C ARG A 200 -8.97 7.40 -2.73
N GLY A 201 -8.72 6.08 -2.80
CA GLY A 201 -9.64 5.06 -2.28
C GLY A 201 -9.67 5.00 -0.76
N ALA A 202 -10.69 4.34 -0.22
CA ALA A 202 -11.05 4.42 1.19
C ALA A 202 -10.38 3.39 2.11
N HIS A 203 -9.61 2.42 1.55
CA HIS A 203 -9.17 1.25 2.31
C HIS A 203 -7.67 0.90 2.17
N PRO A 204 -6.74 1.88 2.21
CA PRO A 204 -5.31 1.57 2.19
C PRO A 204 -4.86 0.81 3.45
N ASP A 205 -5.56 1.00 4.57
CA ASP A 205 -5.29 0.31 5.83
C ASP A 205 -5.62 -1.19 5.75
N ASP A 206 -6.71 -1.56 5.09
CA ASP A 206 -7.08 -2.96 4.84
C ASP A 206 -6.11 -3.63 3.85
N ILE A 207 -5.67 -2.89 2.81
CA ILE A 207 -4.63 -3.34 1.88
C ILE A 207 -3.33 -3.64 2.65
N MET A 208 -2.89 -2.73 3.51
CA MET A 208 -1.67 -2.91 4.31
C MET A 208 -1.78 -4.07 5.29
N ASP A 209 -2.92 -4.25 5.95
CA ASP A 209 -3.17 -5.40 6.82
C ASP A 209 -3.06 -6.72 6.04
N PHE A 210 -3.64 -6.79 4.83
CA PHE A 210 -3.50 -7.96 3.95
C PHE A 210 -2.04 -8.22 3.54
N LEU A 211 -1.31 -7.15 3.16
CA LEU A 211 0.08 -7.26 2.71
C LEU A 211 1.03 -7.71 3.82
N ILE A 212 0.78 -7.30 5.07
CA ILE A 212 1.55 -7.76 6.25
C ILE A 212 1.40 -9.26 6.46
N GLU A 213 0.23 -9.82 6.18
CA GLU A 213 -0.05 -11.24 6.32
C GLU A 213 0.33 -12.05 5.06
N PHE A 214 0.64 -11.38 3.96
CA PHE A 214 1.04 -12.06 2.73
C PHE A 214 2.43 -12.70 2.89
N HIS A 215 2.59 -13.91 2.35
CA HIS A 215 3.74 -14.76 2.65
C HIS A 215 5.09 -14.28 2.10
N ASP A 216 5.09 -13.47 1.04
CA ASP A 216 6.31 -12.94 0.42
C ASP A 216 5.98 -11.70 -0.42
N VAL A 217 6.32 -10.51 0.09
CA VAL A 217 6.00 -9.24 -0.53
C VAL A 217 7.17 -8.27 -0.37
N ASP A 218 7.39 -7.46 -1.39
CA ASP A 218 8.26 -6.30 -1.29
C ASP A 218 7.63 -5.06 -1.95
N PHE A 219 8.22 -3.91 -1.64
CA PHE A 219 7.69 -2.62 -2.06
C PHE A 219 8.76 -1.79 -2.76
N GLN A 220 8.38 -1.11 -3.82
CA GLN A 220 8.99 0.16 -4.19
C GLN A 220 8.06 1.28 -3.74
N TRP A 221 8.59 2.29 -3.04
CA TRP A 221 7.75 3.38 -2.56
C TRP A 221 7.35 4.32 -3.68
N GLY A 222 6.06 4.63 -3.77
CA GLY A 222 5.54 5.70 -4.59
C GLY A 222 5.60 7.06 -3.86
N ASN A 223 5.30 8.14 -4.55
CA ASN A 223 5.25 9.46 -3.94
C ASN A 223 4.12 9.58 -2.90
N HIS A 224 2.98 8.92 -3.11
CA HIS A 224 1.90 8.84 -2.12
C HIS A 224 2.32 8.08 -0.86
N ASP A 225 3.13 7.03 -0.98
CA ASP A 225 3.62 6.30 0.19
C ASP A 225 4.58 7.16 1.01
N VAL A 226 5.47 7.89 0.34
CA VAL A 226 6.48 8.75 1.00
C VAL A 226 5.83 9.92 1.74
N VAL A 227 4.75 10.54 1.23
CA VAL A 227 4.05 11.59 1.98
C VAL A 227 3.40 11.06 3.25
N TRP A 228 2.88 9.84 3.23
CA TRP A 228 2.37 9.16 4.43
C TRP A 228 3.47 8.79 5.42
N MET A 229 4.66 8.38 4.93
CA MET A 229 5.85 8.18 5.76
C MET A 229 6.25 9.49 6.45
N GLY A 230 6.24 10.61 5.72
CA GLY A 230 6.51 11.94 6.26
C GLY A 230 5.48 12.38 7.29
N ALA A 231 4.20 12.12 7.06
CA ALA A 231 3.13 12.39 8.03
C ALA A 231 3.30 11.56 9.31
N ALA A 232 3.61 10.27 9.18
CA ALA A 232 3.90 9.40 10.33
C ALA A 232 5.17 9.80 11.10
N ALA A 233 6.13 10.43 10.43
CA ALA A 233 7.33 11.01 11.03
C ALA A 233 7.09 12.39 11.68
N GLY A 234 5.87 12.94 11.60
CA GLY A 234 5.48 14.21 12.20
C GLY A 234 5.77 15.45 11.34
N ASN A 235 6.07 15.30 10.05
CA ASN A 235 6.22 16.44 9.14
C ASN A 235 4.88 17.14 8.89
N ILE A 236 4.80 18.42 9.22
CA ILE A 236 3.54 19.19 9.19
C ILE A 236 3.00 19.35 7.76
N ALA A 237 3.85 19.59 6.77
CA ALA A 237 3.41 19.72 5.39
C ALA A 237 2.87 18.38 4.85
N CYS A 238 3.52 17.27 5.17
CA CYS A 238 3.03 15.93 4.82
C CYS A 238 1.68 15.62 5.50
N ILE A 239 1.54 15.93 6.80
CA ILE A 239 0.28 15.76 7.54
C ILE A 239 -0.85 16.56 6.88
N ALA A 240 -0.58 17.83 6.54
CA ALA A 240 -1.57 18.69 5.91
C ALA A 240 -1.96 18.18 4.52
N ASN A 241 -1.01 17.69 3.73
CA ASN A 241 -1.26 17.07 2.42
C ASN A 241 -2.13 15.81 2.54
N VAL A 242 -1.76 14.89 3.44
CA VAL A 242 -2.52 13.66 3.70
C VAL A 242 -3.96 13.98 4.11
N LEU A 243 -4.14 14.88 5.07
CA LEU A 243 -5.48 15.26 5.53
C LEU A 243 -6.29 15.93 4.41
N ARG A 244 -5.71 16.92 3.71
CA ARG A 244 -6.41 17.61 2.63
C ARG A 244 -6.85 16.65 1.52
N MET A 245 -5.99 15.72 1.15
CA MET A 245 -6.31 14.73 0.12
C MET A 245 -7.45 13.82 0.58
N ASN A 246 -7.34 13.22 1.76
CA ASN A 246 -8.33 12.27 2.23
C ASN A 246 -9.68 12.93 2.56
N ILE A 247 -9.69 14.18 3.04
CA ILE A 247 -10.93 14.96 3.18
C ILE A 247 -11.56 15.22 1.79
N SER A 248 -10.77 15.53 0.77
CA SER A 248 -11.26 15.74 -0.60
C SER A 248 -11.89 14.48 -1.22
N TYR A 249 -11.47 13.29 -0.80
CA TYR A 249 -12.03 12.00 -1.23
C TYR A 249 -13.01 11.41 -0.22
N ASN A 250 -13.33 12.13 0.84
CA ASN A 250 -14.31 11.73 1.87
C ASN A 250 -13.91 10.48 2.66
N ASN A 251 -12.62 10.28 2.92
CA ASN A 251 -12.06 9.11 3.59
C ASN A 251 -11.95 9.30 5.12
N PHE A 252 -12.96 9.87 5.75
CA PHE A 252 -12.96 10.14 7.20
C PHE A 252 -12.87 8.87 8.04
N ASP A 253 -13.63 7.83 7.67
CA ASP A 253 -13.64 6.56 8.40
C ASP A 253 -12.26 5.89 8.38
N MET A 254 -11.55 5.93 7.25
CA MET A 254 -10.19 5.42 7.16
C MET A 254 -9.24 6.18 8.09
N LEU A 255 -9.33 7.52 8.14
CA LEU A 255 -8.50 8.32 9.04
C LEU A 255 -8.83 8.06 10.51
N GLU A 256 -10.12 8.11 10.90
CA GLU A 256 -10.54 8.05 12.30
C GLU A 256 -10.66 6.61 12.82
N ILE A 257 -11.29 5.69 12.09
CA ILE A 257 -11.48 4.29 12.48
C ILE A 257 -10.28 3.44 12.06
N GLY A 258 -9.85 3.58 10.80
CA GLY A 258 -8.74 2.82 10.25
C GLY A 258 -7.42 3.11 10.97
N TYR A 259 -7.03 4.37 11.05
CA TYR A 259 -5.75 4.77 11.65
C TYR A 259 -5.84 5.43 13.01
N GLY A 260 -7.04 5.72 13.53
CA GLY A 260 -7.21 6.37 14.83
C GLY A 260 -6.77 7.83 14.86
N ILE A 261 -6.75 8.51 13.72
CA ILE A 261 -6.37 9.93 13.61
C ILE A 261 -7.51 10.79 14.12
N ASN A 262 -7.27 11.54 15.18
CA ASN A 262 -8.31 12.38 15.79
C ASN A 262 -8.51 13.68 14.98
N LEU A 263 -9.60 13.78 14.24
CA LEU A 263 -9.95 14.95 13.43
C LEU A 263 -10.76 16.02 14.17
N ARG A 264 -11.19 15.77 15.41
CA ARG A 264 -11.96 16.73 16.21
C ARG A 264 -11.29 18.10 16.37
N PRO A 265 -9.96 18.20 16.60
CA PRO A 265 -9.30 19.51 16.65
C PRO A 265 -9.47 20.31 15.34
N LEU A 266 -9.35 19.65 14.18
CA LEU A 266 -9.52 20.28 12.88
C LEU A 266 -10.97 20.72 12.65
N THR A 267 -11.95 19.89 13.00
CA THR A 267 -13.37 20.23 12.91
C THR A 267 -13.69 21.46 13.76
N THR A 268 -13.21 21.48 15.01
CA THR A 268 -13.43 22.62 15.93
C THR A 268 -12.79 23.91 15.41
N PHE A 269 -11.58 23.82 14.90
CA PHE A 269 -10.86 24.95 14.30
C PHE A 269 -11.59 25.45 13.06
N ALA A 270 -12.00 24.57 12.16
CA ALA A 270 -12.70 24.89 10.93
C ALA A 270 -14.05 25.60 11.21
N GLU A 271 -14.84 25.09 12.15
CA GLU A 271 -16.09 25.74 12.55
C GLU A 271 -15.88 27.12 13.20
N ARG A 272 -14.82 27.30 13.97
CA ARG A 272 -14.52 28.59 14.59
C ARG A 272 -14.12 29.67 13.59
N PHE A 273 -13.27 29.36 12.62
CA PHE A 273 -12.69 30.35 11.70
C PHE A 273 -13.46 30.45 10.37
N TYR A 274 -14.08 29.36 9.91
CA TYR A 274 -14.78 29.25 8.63
C TYR A 274 -16.26 28.91 8.79
N GLY A 275 -16.83 28.98 10.00
CA GLY A 275 -18.23 28.62 10.28
C GLY A 275 -19.27 29.39 9.48
N ASN A 276 -18.97 30.63 9.05
CA ASN A 276 -19.83 31.45 8.20
C ASN A 276 -19.41 31.43 6.72
N ASP A 277 -18.42 30.64 6.35
CA ASP A 277 -17.91 30.53 4.99
C ASP A 277 -18.56 29.33 4.28
N PRO A 278 -19.10 29.50 3.08
CA PRO A 278 -19.65 28.39 2.30
C PRO A 278 -18.56 27.43 1.79
N CYS A 279 -17.29 27.83 1.78
CA CYS A 279 -16.14 27.07 1.32
C CYS A 279 -16.39 26.32 0.00
N GLU A 280 -17.03 27.00 -0.98
CA GLU A 280 -17.57 26.40 -2.20
C GLU A 280 -16.53 25.64 -3.02
N TYR A 281 -15.30 26.15 -3.06
CA TYR A 281 -14.20 25.57 -3.84
C TYR A 281 -13.41 24.47 -3.11
N PHE A 282 -13.80 24.18 -1.87
CA PHE A 282 -13.16 23.18 -1.01
C PHE A 282 -14.05 21.98 -0.72
N LYS A 283 -15.21 21.89 -1.39
CA LYS A 283 -16.11 20.74 -1.27
C LYS A 283 -15.40 19.44 -1.65
N PRO A 284 -15.74 18.33 -1.00
CA PRO A 284 -15.21 17.01 -1.38
C PRO A 284 -15.44 16.73 -2.88
N LYS A 285 -14.46 16.12 -3.53
CA LYS A 285 -14.51 15.71 -4.95
C LYS A 285 -15.41 14.49 -5.14
N VAL A 286 -15.44 13.63 -4.14
CA VAL A 286 -16.24 12.41 -4.10
C VAL A 286 -17.18 12.55 -2.90
N PHE A 287 -18.47 12.52 -3.15
CA PHE A 287 -19.50 12.52 -2.11
C PHE A 287 -20.62 11.60 -2.58
N ASP A 288 -20.77 10.47 -1.90
CA ASP A 288 -21.86 9.51 -2.16
C ASP A 288 -22.89 9.63 -1.03
N GLU A 289 -24.04 10.22 -1.33
CA GLU A 289 -25.14 10.39 -0.37
C GLU A 289 -25.72 9.06 0.13
N ASN A 290 -25.44 7.94 -0.57
CA ASN A 290 -25.91 6.61 -0.17
C ASN A 290 -24.92 5.89 0.76
N LYS A 291 -23.70 6.38 0.91
CA LYS A 291 -22.76 5.89 1.92
C LYS A 291 -22.96 6.68 3.20
N TYR A 292 -22.92 5.96 4.32
CA TYR A 292 -22.91 6.61 5.62
C TYR A 292 -21.63 7.45 5.74
N ASP A 293 -21.80 8.76 5.82
CA ASP A 293 -20.71 9.70 6.06
C ASP A 293 -21.00 10.47 7.34
N PRO A 294 -20.18 10.28 8.40
CA PRO A 294 -20.36 10.98 9.66
C PRO A 294 -20.11 12.49 9.56
N VAL A 295 -19.47 12.96 8.47
CA VAL A 295 -19.11 14.37 8.28
C VAL A 295 -19.88 14.98 7.12
N GLY A 296 -20.77 15.94 7.40
CA GLY A 296 -21.52 16.63 6.36
C GLY A 296 -20.63 17.43 5.40
N ALA A 297 -21.04 17.53 4.13
CA ALA A 297 -20.27 18.14 3.04
C ALA A 297 -19.78 19.57 3.35
N LEU A 298 -20.55 20.37 4.07
CA LEU A 298 -20.17 21.73 4.44
C LEU A 298 -19.07 21.73 5.52
N THR A 299 -19.17 20.86 6.52
CA THR A 299 -18.13 20.70 7.53
C THR A 299 -16.84 20.17 6.90
N ALA A 300 -16.94 19.19 6.01
CA ALA A 300 -15.80 18.68 5.25
C ALA A 300 -15.12 19.78 4.40
N ALA A 301 -15.92 20.64 3.72
CA ALA A 301 -15.40 21.77 2.95
C ALA A 301 -14.65 22.79 3.82
N ARG A 302 -15.17 23.10 5.02
CA ARG A 302 -14.51 23.99 6.00
C ARG A 302 -13.21 23.39 6.52
N MET A 303 -13.22 22.10 6.85
CA MET A 303 -12.02 21.37 7.27
C MET A 303 -10.98 21.35 6.16
N ASN A 304 -11.39 21.10 4.92
CA ASN A 304 -10.52 21.09 3.75
C ASN A 304 -9.87 22.45 3.54
N LYS A 305 -10.65 23.55 3.60
CA LYS A 305 -10.11 24.91 3.52
C LYS A 305 -9.12 25.21 4.64
N ALA A 306 -9.47 24.90 5.88
CA ALA A 306 -8.64 25.14 7.04
C ALA A 306 -7.28 24.45 6.92
N ILE A 307 -7.28 23.16 6.55
CA ILE A 307 -6.01 22.41 6.41
C ILE A 307 -5.24 22.83 5.16
N ALA A 308 -5.90 23.25 4.07
CA ALA A 308 -5.25 23.77 2.88
C ALA A 308 -4.46 25.05 3.18
N ILE A 309 -4.99 25.97 3.98
CA ILE A 309 -4.28 27.18 4.41
C ILE A 309 -3.05 26.81 5.26
N CYS A 310 -3.22 25.89 6.22
CA CYS A 310 -2.08 25.37 6.99
C CYS A 310 -1.02 24.70 6.08
N GLN A 311 -1.46 23.95 5.07
CA GLN A 311 -0.56 23.34 4.06
C GLN A 311 0.25 24.40 3.33
N PHE A 312 -0.38 25.44 2.75
CA PHE A 312 0.33 26.49 2.03
C PHE A 312 1.34 27.20 2.91
N LYS A 313 1.03 27.46 4.18
CA LYS A 313 1.97 28.04 5.13
C LYS A 313 3.16 27.12 5.41
N ALA A 314 2.90 25.83 5.71
CA ALA A 314 3.94 24.86 5.98
C ALA A 314 4.87 24.67 4.77
N GLU A 315 4.29 24.48 3.58
CA GLU A 315 5.04 24.35 2.33
C GLU A 315 5.86 25.59 2.02
N GLY A 316 5.28 26.78 2.21
CA GLY A 316 6.00 28.04 2.00
C GLY A 316 7.20 28.21 2.93
N GLN A 317 7.05 27.91 4.22
CA GLN A 317 8.17 27.93 5.18
C GLN A 317 9.28 26.96 4.75
N MET A 318 8.91 25.76 4.29
CA MET A 318 9.83 24.73 3.84
C MET A 318 10.58 25.17 2.56
N ILE A 319 9.87 25.70 1.56
CA ILE A 319 10.47 26.20 0.32
C ILE A 319 11.46 27.32 0.61
N MET A 320 11.12 28.23 1.53
CA MET A 320 12.02 29.31 1.94
C MET A 320 13.26 28.81 2.70
N ALA A 321 13.12 27.71 3.47
CA ALA A 321 14.24 27.08 4.18
C ALA A 321 15.15 26.27 3.25
N HIS A 322 14.63 25.77 2.12
CA HIS A 322 15.31 24.89 1.18
C HIS A 322 15.29 25.44 -0.26
N PRO A 323 16.03 26.52 -0.56
CA PRO A 323 16.11 27.08 -1.92
C PRO A 323 16.62 26.08 -2.97
N GLU A 324 17.38 25.06 -2.53
CA GLU A 324 17.88 23.99 -3.40
C GLU A 324 16.78 23.11 -4.02
N TYR A 325 15.55 23.17 -3.50
CA TYR A 325 14.38 22.49 -4.08
C TYR A 325 13.87 23.17 -5.36
N ASN A 326 14.27 24.42 -5.61
CA ASN A 326 13.87 25.21 -6.78
C ASN A 326 12.36 25.25 -6.99
N MET A 327 11.61 25.58 -5.94
CA MET A 327 10.14 25.56 -5.91
C MET A 327 9.52 26.92 -5.56
N GLU A 328 10.27 28.03 -5.72
CA GLU A 328 9.82 29.39 -5.36
C GLU A 328 8.58 29.82 -6.14
N GLU A 329 8.32 29.24 -7.32
CA GLU A 329 7.10 29.51 -8.08
C GLU A 329 5.82 29.12 -7.32
N ARG A 330 5.91 28.21 -6.35
CA ARG A 330 4.81 27.79 -5.48
C ARG A 330 4.58 28.71 -4.27
N LEU A 331 5.40 29.70 -4.06
CA LEU A 331 5.15 30.75 -3.09
C LEU A 331 4.07 31.68 -3.66
N LEU A 332 2.82 31.51 -3.19
CA LEU A 332 1.65 32.22 -3.71
C LEU A 332 1.01 33.16 -2.69
N LEU A 333 1.14 32.91 -1.39
CA LEU A 333 0.47 33.69 -0.36
C LEU A 333 0.98 35.15 -0.29
N ASP A 334 2.24 35.37 -0.56
CA ASP A 334 2.88 36.72 -0.66
C ASP A 334 2.56 37.47 -1.95
N LYS A 335 1.99 36.79 -2.97
CA LYS A 335 1.56 37.35 -4.25
C LYS A 335 0.09 37.81 -4.24
N ILE A 336 -0.62 37.58 -3.15
CA ILE A 336 -2.03 37.93 -3.00
C ILE A 336 -2.16 39.38 -2.52
N ASP A 337 -2.95 40.17 -3.25
CA ASP A 337 -3.49 41.43 -2.78
C ASP A 337 -4.79 41.14 -2.01
N TYR A 338 -4.68 41.09 -0.69
CA TYR A 338 -5.79 40.73 0.20
C TYR A 338 -6.87 41.82 0.27
N GLU A 339 -6.54 43.10 -0.04
CA GLU A 339 -7.50 44.22 -0.06
C GLU A 339 -8.38 44.15 -1.31
N ASN A 340 -7.79 43.88 -2.46
CA ASN A 340 -8.50 43.83 -3.74
C ASN A 340 -8.96 42.41 -4.09
N GLY A 341 -8.50 41.38 -3.38
CA GLY A 341 -8.81 39.98 -3.63
C GLY A 341 -8.31 39.49 -4.97
N THR A 342 -7.07 39.82 -5.30
CA THR A 342 -6.40 39.45 -6.56
C THR A 342 -5.06 38.78 -6.27
N ILE A 343 -4.53 38.04 -7.26
CA ILE A 343 -3.20 37.45 -7.20
C ILE A 343 -2.44 37.74 -8.49
N ALA A 344 -1.15 38.11 -8.38
CA ALA A 344 -0.27 38.34 -9.52
C ALA A 344 0.61 37.12 -9.78
N ILE A 345 0.48 36.48 -10.96
CA ILE A 345 1.27 35.33 -11.37
C ILE A 345 1.77 35.57 -12.79
N ASP A 346 3.07 35.41 -13.00
CA ASP A 346 3.75 35.59 -14.31
C ASP A 346 3.37 36.91 -15.02
N GLY A 347 3.28 38.01 -14.25
CA GLY A 347 2.96 39.35 -14.75
C GLY A 347 1.50 39.55 -15.14
N LYS A 348 0.61 38.62 -14.84
CA LYS A 348 -0.83 38.70 -15.03
C LYS A 348 -1.53 38.73 -13.68
N THR A 349 -2.58 39.54 -13.58
CA THR A 349 -3.42 39.62 -12.38
C THR A 349 -4.69 38.82 -12.57
N TYR A 350 -5.02 37.96 -11.60
CA TYR A 350 -6.20 37.13 -11.58
C TYR A 350 -7.07 37.49 -10.37
N GLU A 351 -8.38 37.49 -10.53
CA GLU A 351 -9.31 37.67 -9.42
C GLU A 351 -9.43 36.37 -8.63
N LEU A 352 -9.29 36.47 -7.29
CA LEU A 352 -9.51 35.33 -6.40
C LEU A 352 -11.02 35.05 -6.30
N ARG A 353 -11.37 33.79 -6.48
CA ARG A 353 -12.75 33.30 -6.31
C ARG A 353 -13.16 33.20 -4.83
N ASP A 354 -12.20 32.92 -3.97
CA ASP A 354 -12.36 32.91 -2.51
C ASP A 354 -11.47 34.01 -1.93
N LYS A 355 -12.04 34.87 -1.11
CA LYS A 355 -11.37 36.04 -0.54
C LYS A 355 -11.36 36.04 1.00
N ASN A 356 -11.86 34.96 1.61
CA ASN A 356 -11.96 34.85 3.06
C ASN A 356 -10.77 34.07 3.64
N PHE A 357 -9.77 34.78 4.15
CA PHE A 357 -8.54 34.19 4.73
C PHE A 357 -8.32 34.70 6.18
N PRO A 358 -9.18 34.34 7.15
CA PRO A 358 -9.19 34.91 8.49
C PRO A 358 -7.92 34.62 9.31
N THR A 359 -7.13 33.64 8.92
CA THR A 359 -5.92 33.20 9.63
C THR A 359 -4.63 33.64 8.94
N ILE A 360 -4.71 34.35 7.81
CA ILE A 360 -3.52 34.85 7.11
C ILE A 360 -3.26 36.30 7.51
N ASP A 361 -2.06 36.59 7.99
CA ASP A 361 -1.53 37.95 8.15
C ASP A 361 -0.91 38.39 6.81
N PRO A 362 -1.45 39.42 6.15
CA PRO A 362 -0.89 39.94 4.89
C PRO A 362 0.58 40.37 4.95
N GLN A 363 1.07 40.75 6.14
CA GLN A 363 2.46 41.15 6.34
C GLN A 363 3.41 39.96 6.48
N ASN A 364 2.88 38.82 7.03
CA ASN A 364 3.63 37.61 7.26
C ASN A 364 2.79 36.40 6.85
N PRO A 365 2.50 36.23 5.54
CA PRO A 365 1.45 35.30 5.08
C PRO A 365 1.76 33.82 5.33
N TYR A 366 3.00 33.47 5.55
CA TYR A 366 3.43 32.10 5.84
C TYR A 366 3.55 31.79 7.34
N GLU A 367 3.42 32.80 8.23
CA GLU A 367 3.46 32.54 9.68
C GLU A 367 2.18 31.90 10.17
N PHE A 368 2.33 30.89 11.04
CA PHE A 368 1.20 30.28 11.74
C PHE A 368 0.71 31.16 12.87
N THR A 369 -0.61 31.28 12.99
CA THR A 369 -1.25 31.81 14.19
C THR A 369 -1.09 30.85 15.36
N GLU A 370 -1.27 31.33 16.60
CA GLU A 370 -1.20 30.46 17.79
C GLU A 370 -2.26 29.36 17.76
N ASP A 371 -3.47 29.64 17.26
CA ASP A 371 -4.52 28.64 17.08
C ASP A 371 -4.13 27.57 16.05
N GLU A 372 -3.48 27.94 14.93
CA GLU A 372 -2.93 26.99 13.96
C GLU A 372 -1.80 26.15 14.52
N LYS A 373 -0.88 26.74 15.31
CA LYS A 373 0.18 26.00 16.00
C LYS A 373 -0.38 24.94 16.95
N ASP A 374 -1.41 25.29 17.74
CA ASP A 374 -2.06 24.33 18.65
C ASP A 374 -2.77 23.22 17.86
N LEU A 375 -3.48 23.56 16.78
CA LEU A 375 -4.10 22.59 15.88
C LEU A 375 -3.06 21.60 15.31
N LEU A 376 -2.00 22.13 14.69
CA LEU A 376 -0.98 21.33 14.03
C LEU A 376 -0.22 20.44 15.03
N ARG A 377 0.07 20.93 16.23
CA ARG A 377 0.66 20.14 17.30
C ARG A 377 -0.21 18.94 17.69
N ARG A 378 -1.54 19.12 17.78
CA ARG A 378 -2.50 18.03 18.10
C ARG A 378 -2.62 17.03 16.96
N LEU A 379 -2.68 17.50 15.71
CA LEU A 379 -2.72 16.64 14.55
C LEU A 379 -1.43 15.82 14.45
N ARG A 380 -0.26 16.46 14.60
CA ARG A 380 1.04 15.80 14.63
C ARG A 380 1.09 14.67 15.67
N ALA A 381 0.70 14.97 16.91
CA ALA A 381 0.66 13.97 17.97
C ALA A 381 -0.26 12.77 17.60
N SER A 382 -1.37 13.02 16.90
CA SER A 382 -2.28 11.96 16.47
C SER A 382 -1.65 11.02 15.43
N PHE A 383 -0.89 11.55 14.46
CA PHE A 383 -0.16 10.74 13.48
C PHE A 383 1.00 9.95 14.11
N GLU A 384 1.80 10.60 14.96
CA GLU A 384 2.94 9.99 15.64
C GLU A 384 2.52 8.87 16.59
N GLN A 385 1.34 8.99 17.23
CA GLN A 385 0.81 8.04 18.22
C GLN A 385 -0.10 6.95 17.61
N SER A 386 -0.42 7.00 16.35
CA SER A 386 -1.24 5.98 15.68
C SER A 386 -0.46 4.66 15.56
N GLU A 387 -0.74 3.68 16.42
CA GLU A 387 -0.04 2.40 16.44
C GLU A 387 -0.19 1.64 15.12
N LYS A 388 -1.41 1.64 14.52
CA LYS A 388 -1.67 0.96 13.24
C LYS A 388 -0.87 1.63 12.11
N LEU A 389 -0.89 2.96 12.02
CA LEU A 389 -0.12 3.69 11.01
C LEU A 389 1.38 3.42 11.17
N GLN A 390 1.92 3.54 12.38
CA GLN A 390 3.33 3.29 12.65
C GLN A 390 3.74 1.85 12.31
N ARG A 391 2.88 0.85 12.56
CA ARG A 391 3.12 -0.54 12.17
C ARG A 391 3.21 -0.69 10.66
N HIS A 392 2.27 -0.08 9.91
CA HIS A 392 2.23 -0.12 8.44
C HIS A 392 3.47 0.55 7.83
N ILE A 393 3.82 1.75 8.30
CA ILE A 393 4.99 2.48 7.81
C ILE A 393 6.30 1.72 8.10
N ARG A 394 6.45 1.13 9.30
CA ARG A 394 7.61 0.29 9.61
C ARG A 394 7.69 -0.95 8.72
N PHE A 395 6.56 -1.53 8.35
CA PHE A 395 6.52 -2.64 7.41
C PHE A 395 7.00 -2.22 6.01
N LEU A 396 6.57 -1.06 5.51
CA LEU A 396 7.08 -0.50 4.26
C LEU A 396 8.60 -0.26 4.32
N PHE A 397 9.13 0.23 5.42
CA PHE A 397 10.57 0.40 5.60
C PHE A 397 11.32 -0.93 5.64
N SER A 398 10.78 -1.97 6.25
CA SER A 398 11.45 -3.27 6.40
C SER A 398 11.44 -4.10 5.12
N HIS A 399 10.43 -3.94 4.25
CA HIS A 399 10.24 -4.75 3.03
C HIS A 399 10.34 -3.93 1.74
N GLY A 400 10.58 -2.63 1.83
CA GLY A 400 10.60 -1.72 0.69
C GLY A 400 11.84 -0.84 0.60
N ALA A 401 11.93 -0.15 -0.51
CA ALA A 401 12.95 0.86 -0.79
C ALA A 401 12.41 1.87 -1.81
N LEU A 402 13.11 3.00 -1.91
CA LEU A 402 12.82 4.03 -2.92
C LEU A 402 13.00 3.50 -4.34
N TYR A 403 13.94 2.58 -4.53
CA TYR A 403 14.27 1.96 -5.81
C TYR A 403 14.48 0.45 -5.66
N LYS A 404 13.88 -0.32 -6.56
CA LYS A 404 14.12 -1.75 -6.75
C LYS A 404 14.64 -2.01 -8.16
N ALA A 405 15.53 -2.99 -8.30
CA ALA A 405 16.24 -3.26 -9.56
C ALA A 405 15.32 -3.66 -10.72
N TYR A 406 14.12 -4.14 -10.46
CA TYR A 406 13.11 -4.53 -11.47
C TYR A 406 12.16 -3.38 -11.84
N ASN A 407 12.23 -2.27 -11.16
CA ASN A 407 11.41 -1.10 -11.45
C ASN A 407 12.31 0.04 -11.91
N ASN A 408 12.03 0.56 -13.10
CA ASN A 408 12.67 1.75 -13.64
C ASN A 408 11.95 3.00 -13.15
N GLY A 409 11.77 3.19 -11.85
CA GLY A 409 11.13 4.39 -11.33
C GLY A 409 11.50 5.65 -12.13
N CYS A 410 10.85 6.76 -11.92
CA CYS A 410 11.13 8.01 -12.63
C CYS A 410 12.56 8.50 -12.31
N VAL A 411 13.55 7.83 -12.86
CA VAL A 411 14.95 8.25 -12.71
C VAL A 411 15.15 9.48 -13.57
N PRO A 412 15.64 10.60 -13.02
CA PRO A 412 15.97 11.76 -13.83
C PRO A 412 16.93 11.37 -14.96
N MET A 413 16.50 11.62 -16.19
CA MET A 413 17.27 11.29 -17.40
C MET A 413 17.36 12.52 -18.31
N THR A 414 18.49 12.66 -18.98
CA THR A 414 18.67 13.62 -20.06
C THR A 414 17.88 13.20 -21.31
N GLU A 415 17.68 14.09 -22.26
CA GLU A 415 17.06 13.77 -23.56
C GLU A 415 17.74 12.61 -24.30
N ASN A 416 19.02 12.38 -24.05
CA ASN A 416 19.80 11.29 -24.65
C ASN A 416 19.66 9.95 -23.90
N GLY A 417 18.85 9.87 -22.84
CA GLY A 417 18.66 8.67 -22.03
C GLY A 417 19.80 8.40 -21.04
N GLU A 418 20.65 9.36 -20.75
CA GLU A 418 21.65 9.27 -19.68
C GLU A 418 21.07 9.74 -18.36
N PHE A 419 21.56 9.22 -17.23
CA PHE A 419 21.14 9.67 -15.91
C PHE A 419 21.52 11.14 -15.68
N GLU A 420 20.55 11.95 -15.32
CA GLU A 420 20.77 13.35 -14.95
C GLU A 420 21.44 13.45 -13.58
N GLU A 421 22.33 14.42 -13.41
CA GLU A 421 22.94 14.75 -12.13
C GLU A 421 22.00 15.64 -11.32
N VAL A 422 21.71 15.23 -10.09
CA VAL A 422 20.86 15.97 -9.13
C VAL A 422 21.71 16.40 -7.95
N THR A 423 21.70 17.69 -7.63
CA THR A 423 22.35 18.21 -6.43
C THR A 423 21.33 18.37 -5.33
N ILE A 424 21.51 17.61 -4.25
CA ILE A 424 20.64 17.64 -3.06
C ILE A 424 21.49 17.54 -1.80
N PHE A 425 21.21 18.35 -0.79
CA PHE A 425 21.99 18.45 0.45
C PHE A 425 23.50 18.58 0.21
N GLY A 426 23.88 19.39 -0.79
CA GLY A 426 25.30 19.65 -1.14
C GLY A 426 26.03 18.48 -1.80
N LYS A 427 25.36 17.41 -2.16
CA LYS A 427 25.90 16.27 -2.91
C LYS A 427 25.32 16.24 -4.32
N THR A 428 26.16 16.04 -5.32
CA THR A 428 25.76 15.83 -6.71
C THR A 428 25.82 14.34 -7.01
N LEU A 429 24.69 13.71 -7.28
CA LEU A 429 24.52 12.27 -7.42
C LEU A 429 23.64 11.98 -8.65
N LYS A 430 23.74 10.75 -9.20
CA LYS A 430 22.92 10.30 -10.32
C LYS A 430 22.58 8.82 -10.24
N GLY A 431 21.51 8.42 -10.93
CA GLY A 431 21.10 7.04 -11.08
C GLY A 431 20.94 6.33 -9.72
N LYS A 432 21.51 5.12 -9.61
CA LYS A 432 21.41 4.31 -8.39
C LYS A 432 21.98 4.99 -7.14
N GLU A 433 23.09 5.71 -7.28
CA GLU A 433 23.72 6.41 -6.14
C GLU A 433 22.80 7.48 -5.55
N LEU A 434 22.03 8.18 -6.40
CA LEU A 434 21.01 9.13 -5.97
C LEU A 434 19.92 8.42 -5.16
N PHE A 435 19.39 7.31 -5.67
CA PHE A 435 18.32 6.59 -4.98
C PHE A 435 18.78 5.98 -3.66
N ASP A 436 19.96 5.36 -3.64
CA ASP A 436 20.52 4.79 -2.41
C ASP A 436 20.72 5.89 -1.33
N TYR A 437 21.18 7.05 -1.74
CA TYR A 437 21.35 8.19 -0.83
C TYR A 437 20.01 8.72 -0.31
N LEU A 438 19.03 8.90 -1.19
CA LEU A 438 17.69 9.37 -0.80
C LEU A 438 16.99 8.37 0.12
N ASP A 439 17.10 7.07 -0.17
CA ASP A 439 16.56 6.00 0.68
C ASP A 439 17.18 6.04 2.09
N GLU A 440 18.49 6.21 2.17
CA GLU A 440 19.20 6.34 3.46
C GLU A 440 18.72 7.59 4.24
N GLN A 441 18.56 8.73 3.56
CA GLN A 441 18.09 9.96 4.20
C GLN A 441 16.63 9.83 4.70
N VAL A 442 15.72 9.25 3.91
CA VAL A 442 14.33 9.01 4.31
C VAL A 442 14.26 8.09 5.53
N ARG A 443 15.05 7.01 5.54
CA ARG A 443 15.14 6.11 6.71
C ARG A 443 15.70 6.83 7.93
N ALA A 444 16.79 7.57 7.78
CA ALA A 444 17.37 8.34 8.87
C ALA A 444 16.36 9.32 9.44
N ALA A 445 15.63 10.06 8.60
CA ALA A 445 14.61 11.01 9.02
C ALA A 445 13.50 10.35 9.85
N TYR A 446 12.98 9.20 9.43
CA TYR A 446 11.92 8.51 10.15
C TYR A 446 12.38 7.94 11.50
N PHE A 447 13.55 7.31 11.54
CA PHE A 447 14.05 6.64 12.74
C PHE A 447 14.81 7.58 13.71
N THR A 448 15.02 8.84 13.34
CA THR A 448 15.62 9.83 14.22
C THR A 448 14.66 10.20 15.36
N PRO A 449 15.11 10.25 16.63
CA PRO A 449 14.27 10.66 17.74
C PRO A 449 13.68 12.07 17.58
N GLU A 450 12.46 12.31 18.08
CA GLU A 450 11.72 13.57 17.94
C GLU A 450 12.49 14.82 18.38
N ASN A 451 13.32 14.69 19.41
CA ASN A 451 14.07 15.79 20.00
C ASN A 451 15.49 15.92 19.44
N ALA A 452 15.83 15.23 18.37
CA ALA A 452 17.14 15.31 17.75
C ALA A 452 17.24 16.57 16.86
N ASP A 453 18.37 17.27 16.95
CA ASP A 453 18.66 18.40 16.08
C ASP A 453 18.63 17.95 14.62
N GLY A 454 17.97 18.74 13.76
CA GLY A 454 17.90 18.47 12.32
C GLY A 454 16.83 17.46 11.87
N LYS A 455 16.00 16.92 12.78
CA LYS A 455 14.92 15.99 12.38
C LYS A 455 13.92 16.67 11.43
N GLU A 456 13.56 17.91 11.68
CA GLU A 456 12.59 18.64 10.86
C GLU A 456 13.11 18.80 9.43
N ASP A 457 14.35 19.21 9.25
CA ASP A 457 14.98 19.33 7.93
C ASP A 457 15.05 17.98 7.21
N ALA A 458 15.41 16.91 7.92
CA ALA A 458 15.47 15.58 7.35
C ALA A 458 14.08 15.06 6.89
N THR A 459 13.01 15.39 7.62
CA THR A 459 11.65 15.00 7.21
C THR A 459 11.12 15.84 6.04
N ASN A 460 11.65 17.05 5.81
CA ASN A 460 11.30 17.90 4.67
C ASN A 460 11.64 17.24 3.33
N LEU A 461 12.64 16.36 3.29
CA LEU A 461 12.93 15.55 2.11
C LEU A 461 11.72 14.69 1.68
N MET A 462 10.94 14.14 2.62
CA MET A 462 9.77 13.31 2.29
C MET A 462 8.69 14.11 1.58
N TRP A 463 8.50 15.38 1.98
CA TRP A 463 7.61 16.28 1.25
C TRP A 463 8.16 16.62 -0.15
N TYR A 464 9.47 16.88 -0.28
CA TYR A 464 10.08 17.12 -1.59
C TYR A 464 9.93 15.90 -2.52
N LEU A 465 10.09 14.69 -2.01
CA LEU A 465 9.88 13.48 -2.79
C LEU A 465 8.42 13.29 -3.20
N TRP A 466 7.48 13.81 -2.41
CA TRP A 466 6.05 13.78 -2.73
C TRP A 466 5.71 14.59 -3.97
N LEU A 467 6.19 15.83 -4.10
CA LEU A 467 5.76 16.71 -5.19
C LEU A 467 6.82 17.70 -5.70
N GLY A 468 8.07 17.51 -5.36
CA GLY A 468 9.15 18.32 -5.89
C GLY A 468 9.27 18.24 -7.40
N SER A 469 9.50 19.37 -8.07
CA SER A 469 9.50 19.47 -9.53
C SER A 469 10.56 18.61 -10.21
N LYS A 470 11.67 18.34 -9.53
CA LYS A 470 12.74 17.43 -9.98
C LYS A 470 12.89 16.20 -9.09
N SER A 471 11.86 15.90 -8.30
CA SER A 471 11.86 14.70 -7.50
C SER A 471 11.84 13.43 -8.37
N PRO A 472 12.67 12.43 -8.07
CA PRO A 472 12.69 11.19 -8.82
C PRO A 472 11.38 10.37 -8.74
N LEU A 473 10.49 10.68 -7.79
CA LEU A 473 9.19 10.02 -7.68
C LEU A 473 8.06 10.77 -8.38
N PHE A 474 8.18 12.07 -8.60
CA PHE A 474 7.11 12.87 -9.17
C PHE A 474 7.34 13.25 -10.64
N GLY A 475 8.56 13.59 -11.03
CA GLY A 475 8.99 13.75 -12.42
C GLY A 475 8.29 14.84 -13.23
N LYS A 476 7.79 15.92 -12.59
CA LYS A 476 7.19 17.08 -13.28
C LYS A 476 8.04 18.32 -13.10
N ASP A 477 8.50 18.90 -14.20
CA ASP A 477 9.36 20.09 -14.17
C ASP A 477 8.65 21.34 -13.64
N LYS A 478 7.32 21.42 -13.79
CA LYS A 478 6.50 22.51 -13.24
C LYS A 478 5.02 22.16 -13.20
N MET A 479 4.27 22.88 -12.39
CA MET A 479 2.82 22.83 -12.41
C MET A 479 2.29 23.40 -13.72
N THR A 480 1.41 22.65 -14.38
CA THR A 480 0.85 23.04 -15.69
C THR A 480 -0.55 23.63 -15.59
N THR A 481 -1.20 23.57 -14.43
CA THR A 481 -2.56 24.07 -14.18
C THR A 481 -2.58 24.96 -12.95
N LEU A 482 -3.21 26.11 -13.10
CA LEU A 482 -3.65 26.99 -12.01
C LEU A 482 -5.12 26.69 -11.76
N GLU A 483 -5.43 25.79 -10.85
CA GLU A 483 -6.79 25.53 -10.38
C GLU A 483 -7.05 26.21 -9.04
#